data_bed5ab7e0e57e62ba335d1f010526417
#
_entry.id   bed5ab7e0e57e62ba335d1f010526417
#
_cell.length_a   1.000
_cell.length_b   1.000
_cell.length_c   1.000
_cell.angle_alpha   90.00
_cell.angle_beta   90.00
_cell.angle_gamma   90.00
#
_symmetry.space_group_name_H-M   'P 1'
#
loop_
_entity.id
_entity.type
_entity.pdbx_description
1 polymer ?
#
loop_
_entity_poly.entity_id
_entity_poly.type
_entity_poly.pdbx_seq_one_letter_code
_entity_poly.pdbx_strand_id
1 'polypeptide(L)'
;MKKILIVDDDRVVLASCKRILESEGYIASPTSSVKEALAMLEQEKFDLLLVDVIMPEYDGMYLIGNVRENLPNLPILVMSGYPTPETISSGMRMGATHFIAKPFTPDELITAVHKAFEEKQEKI
;
A
#
# COMPACT_ATOMS: atom_id res chain seq x y z
N MET A 1 -12.82 -2.82 -12.87
CA MET A 1 -11.68 -3.46 -12.18
C MET A 1 -11.09 -2.51 -11.17
N LYS A 2 -10.72 -3.03 -10.01
CA LYS A 2 -10.11 -2.20 -8.98
C LYS A 2 -8.66 -1.88 -9.31
N LYS A 3 -8.24 -0.69 -8.95
CA LYS A 3 -6.94 -0.12 -9.32
C LYS A 3 -6.10 0.08 -8.07
N ILE A 4 -4.89 -0.49 -8.07
CA ILE A 4 -3.98 -0.48 -6.92
C ILE A 4 -2.69 0.24 -7.28
N LEU A 5 -2.30 1.22 -6.46
CA LEU A 5 -1.01 1.89 -6.57
C LEU A 5 -0.02 1.18 -5.65
N ILE A 6 1.13 0.77 -6.20
CA ILE A 6 2.18 0.08 -5.45
C ILE A 6 3.38 0.99 -5.32
N VAL A 7 3.83 1.25 -4.08
CA VAL A 7 4.96 2.14 -3.81
C VAL A 7 6.02 1.40 -3.00
N ASP A 8 7.19 1.19 -3.58
CA ASP A 8 8.32 0.51 -2.94
C ASP A 8 9.59 0.89 -3.71
N ASP A 9 10.70 1.10 -3.01
CA ASP A 9 11.97 1.41 -3.66
C ASP A 9 12.65 0.19 -4.27
N ASP A 10 12.21 -1.02 -3.92
CA ASP A 10 12.74 -2.27 -4.46
C ASP A 10 11.97 -2.68 -5.72
N ARG A 11 12.63 -2.60 -6.86
CA ARG A 11 12.02 -2.93 -8.16
C ARG A 11 11.57 -4.36 -8.28
N VAL A 12 12.24 -5.28 -7.59
CA VAL A 12 11.86 -6.70 -7.58
C VAL A 12 10.51 -6.86 -6.87
N VAL A 13 10.34 -6.18 -5.75
CA VAL A 13 9.07 -6.19 -5.01
C VAL A 13 7.95 -5.60 -5.87
N LEU A 14 8.21 -4.46 -6.53
CA LEU A 14 7.22 -3.82 -7.41
C LEU A 14 6.77 -4.76 -8.52
N ALA A 15 7.73 -5.42 -9.20
CA ALA A 15 7.42 -6.34 -10.29
C ALA A 15 6.62 -7.55 -9.80
N SER A 16 7.02 -8.10 -8.65
CA SER A 16 6.34 -9.26 -8.07
C SER A 16 4.91 -8.93 -7.66
N CYS A 17 4.73 -7.81 -6.96
CA CYS A 17 3.39 -7.36 -6.54
C CYS A 17 2.49 -7.11 -7.74
N LYS A 18 3.02 -6.43 -8.76
CA LYS A 18 2.25 -6.15 -9.98
C LYS A 18 1.75 -7.44 -10.62
N ARG A 19 2.64 -8.42 -10.77
CA ARG A 19 2.27 -9.70 -11.40
C ARG A 19 1.21 -10.44 -10.59
N ILE A 20 1.39 -10.51 -9.28
CA ILE A 20 0.44 -11.18 -8.38
C ILE A 20 -0.94 -10.53 -8.46
N LEU A 21 -0.97 -9.20 -8.35
CA LEU A 21 -2.24 -8.48 -8.35
C LEU A 21 -2.95 -8.53 -9.69
N GLU A 22 -2.20 -8.45 -10.78
CA GLU A 22 -2.78 -8.56 -12.12
C GLU A 22 -3.35 -9.96 -12.36
N SER A 23 -2.75 -11.00 -11.80
CA SER A 23 -3.28 -12.35 -11.94
C SER A 23 -4.63 -12.51 -11.23
N GLU A 24 -4.94 -11.64 -10.27
CA GLU A 24 -6.21 -11.62 -9.56
C GLU A 24 -7.24 -10.67 -10.19
N GLY A 25 -6.90 -10.05 -11.32
CA GLY A 25 -7.82 -9.17 -12.03
C GLY A 25 -7.75 -7.71 -11.64
N TYR A 26 -6.77 -7.32 -10.82
CA TYR A 26 -6.57 -5.92 -10.47
C TYR A 26 -5.75 -5.21 -11.53
N ILE A 27 -5.91 -3.89 -11.62
CA ILE A 27 -5.00 -3.03 -12.38
C ILE A 27 -3.97 -2.55 -11.37
N ALA A 28 -2.70 -2.81 -11.63
CA ALA A 28 -1.63 -2.46 -10.68
C ALA A 28 -0.65 -1.49 -11.33
N SER A 29 -0.40 -0.36 -10.66
CA SER A 29 0.49 0.69 -11.13
C SER A 29 1.65 0.84 -10.15
N PRO A 30 2.86 0.40 -10.50
CA PRO A 30 4.01 0.48 -9.59
C PRO A 30 4.75 1.79 -9.73
N THR A 31 5.28 2.30 -8.63
CA THR A 31 6.24 3.40 -8.64
C THR A 31 7.24 3.24 -7.49
N SER A 32 8.48 3.67 -7.71
CA SER A 32 9.52 3.66 -6.69
C SER A 32 9.68 5.01 -6.00
N SER A 33 8.86 5.99 -6.35
CA SER A 33 9.00 7.37 -5.90
C SER A 33 7.76 7.85 -5.17
N VAL A 34 7.92 8.35 -3.94
CA VAL A 34 6.82 8.97 -3.19
C VAL A 34 6.28 10.19 -3.94
N LYS A 35 7.17 10.99 -4.52
CA LYS A 35 6.76 12.17 -5.28
C LYS A 35 5.88 11.78 -6.47
N GLU A 36 6.28 10.75 -7.21
CA GLU A 36 5.48 10.25 -8.33
C GLU A 36 4.16 9.67 -7.85
N ALA A 37 4.18 8.95 -6.73
CA ALA A 37 2.96 8.38 -6.16
C ALA A 37 1.93 9.45 -5.83
N LEU A 38 2.37 10.56 -5.22
CA LEU A 38 1.50 11.68 -4.89
C LEU A 38 0.90 12.30 -6.14
N ALA A 39 1.71 12.47 -7.20
CA ALA A 39 1.23 12.99 -8.48
C ALA A 39 0.19 12.06 -9.11
N MET A 40 0.44 10.75 -9.07
CA MET A 40 -0.49 9.76 -9.61
C MET A 40 -1.83 9.78 -8.87
N LEU A 41 -1.80 9.91 -7.54
CA LEU A 41 -3.00 9.97 -6.73
C LEU A 41 -3.84 11.23 -7.00
N GLU A 42 -3.20 12.31 -7.43
CA GLU A 42 -3.92 13.52 -7.82
C GLU A 42 -4.57 13.39 -9.20
N GLN A 43 -3.94 12.65 -10.11
CA GLN A 43 -4.35 12.56 -11.50
C GLN A 43 -5.32 11.42 -11.79
N GLU A 44 -5.30 10.38 -10.99
CA GLU A 44 -6.09 9.17 -11.22
C GLU A 44 -6.75 8.71 -9.92
N LYS A 45 -7.87 8.02 -10.07
CA LYS A 45 -8.52 7.42 -8.91
C LYS A 45 -7.97 6.02 -8.68
N PHE A 46 -7.50 5.76 -7.47
CA PHE A 46 -7.07 4.44 -7.04
C PHE A 46 -8.01 3.91 -5.97
N ASP A 47 -8.11 2.59 -5.90
CA ASP A 47 -9.00 1.91 -4.95
C ASP A 47 -8.25 1.41 -3.71
N LEU A 48 -6.92 1.30 -3.80
CA LEU A 48 -6.07 0.88 -2.69
C LEU A 48 -4.64 1.36 -2.92
N LEU A 49 -3.96 1.71 -1.83
CA LEU A 49 -2.53 2.03 -1.83
C LEU A 49 -1.78 0.91 -1.09
N LEU A 50 -0.81 0.31 -1.77
CA LEU A 50 0.10 -0.69 -1.20
C LEU A 50 1.46 -0.04 -1.09
N VAL A 51 1.97 0.18 0.12
CA VAL A 51 3.15 1.01 0.35
C VAL A 51 4.13 0.39 1.33
N ASP A 52 5.43 0.43 0.99
CA ASP A 52 6.50 0.10 1.92
C ASP A 52 6.72 1.30 2.85
N VAL A 53 6.83 1.06 4.15
CA VAL A 53 7.03 2.13 5.14
C VAL A 53 8.47 2.60 5.23
N ILE A 54 9.43 1.81 4.73
CA ILE A 54 10.86 2.18 4.81
C ILE A 54 11.41 2.39 3.40
N MET A 55 11.67 3.66 3.06
CA MET A 55 12.26 4.04 1.77
C MET A 55 13.33 5.10 2.00
N PRO A 56 14.43 5.10 1.19
CA PRO A 56 15.61 5.93 1.46
C PRO A 56 15.36 7.44 1.54
N GLU A 57 14.62 8.02 0.63
CA GLU A 57 14.46 9.47 0.56
C GLU A 57 13.28 10.00 1.37
N TYR A 58 12.17 9.27 1.31
CA TYR A 58 10.98 9.57 2.08
C TYR A 58 10.49 8.27 2.67
N ASP A 59 10.20 8.22 3.94
CA ASP A 59 9.61 7.01 4.49
C ASP A 59 8.14 6.91 4.05
N GLY A 60 7.63 5.69 4.06
CA GLY A 60 6.23 5.46 3.70
C GLY A 60 5.26 6.10 4.67
N MET A 61 5.70 6.42 5.88
CA MET A 61 4.86 7.08 6.88
C MET A 61 4.45 8.47 6.41
N TYR A 62 5.38 9.22 5.80
CA TYR A 62 5.06 10.52 5.23
C TYR A 62 3.96 10.40 4.17
N LEU A 63 4.11 9.42 3.27
CA LEU A 63 3.11 9.19 2.23
C LEU A 63 1.75 8.83 2.83
N ILE A 64 1.73 7.93 3.80
CA ILE A 64 0.50 7.50 4.47
C ILE A 64 -0.22 8.70 5.09
N GLY A 65 0.50 9.53 5.84
CA GLY A 65 -0.09 10.69 6.47
C GLY A 65 -0.69 11.66 5.47
N ASN A 66 0.06 11.94 4.39
CA ASN A 66 -0.40 12.86 3.34
C ASN A 66 -1.65 12.31 2.65
N VAL A 67 -1.62 11.02 2.29
CA VAL A 67 -2.75 10.38 1.62
C VAL A 67 -3.99 10.37 2.53
N ARG A 68 -3.81 10.05 3.79
CA ARG A 68 -4.95 9.99 4.71
C ARG A 68 -5.60 11.35 4.91
N GLU A 69 -4.82 12.41 4.89
CA GLU A 69 -5.34 13.77 4.98
C GLU A 69 -6.20 14.15 3.77
N ASN A 70 -5.75 13.77 2.58
CA ASN A 70 -6.41 14.15 1.33
C ASN A 70 -7.42 13.12 0.82
N LEU A 71 -7.23 11.85 1.15
CA LEU A 71 -8.09 10.75 0.72
C LEU A 71 -8.46 9.88 1.93
N PRO A 72 -9.35 10.39 2.80
CA PRO A 72 -9.61 9.74 4.09
C PRO A 72 -10.21 8.33 4.01
N ASN A 73 -10.79 7.98 2.87
CA ASN A 73 -11.45 6.68 2.69
C ASN A 73 -10.65 5.67 1.88
N LEU A 74 -9.46 6.05 1.40
CA LEU A 74 -8.64 5.14 0.60
C LEU A 74 -8.05 4.04 1.49
N PRO A 75 -8.30 2.75 1.20
CA PRO A 75 -7.63 1.68 1.93
C PRO A 75 -6.12 1.74 1.71
N ILE A 76 -5.36 1.62 2.79
CA ILE A 76 -3.89 1.62 2.75
C ILE A 76 -3.37 0.34 3.36
N LEU A 77 -2.69 -0.48 2.56
CA LEU A 77 -2.02 -1.69 3.01
C LEU A 77 -0.53 -1.42 3.10
N VAL A 78 0.01 -1.55 4.30
CA VAL A 78 1.42 -1.28 4.57
C VAL A 78 2.24 -2.56 4.45
N MET A 79 3.38 -2.49 3.76
CA MET A 79 4.38 -3.57 3.70
C MET A 79 5.57 -3.18 4.56
N SER A 80 6.19 -4.15 5.26
CA SER A 80 7.44 -3.89 5.97
C SER A 80 8.28 -5.16 6.11
N GLY A 81 9.59 -5.02 5.87
CA GLY A 81 10.57 -6.07 6.14
C GLY A 81 10.98 -6.12 7.61
N TYR A 82 10.59 -5.12 8.39
CA TYR A 82 10.90 -5.04 9.82
C TYR A 82 9.61 -4.82 10.60
N PRO A 83 8.79 -5.88 10.75
CA PRO A 83 7.47 -5.73 11.37
C PRO A 83 7.55 -5.69 12.90
N THR A 84 8.26 -4.68 13.44
CA THR A 84 8.30 -4.48 14.89
C THR A 84 6.98 -3.90 15.38
N PRO A 85 6.64 -4.07 16.68
CA PRO A 85 5.44 -3.45 17.22
C PRO A 85 5.39 -1.95 16.99
N GLU A 86 6.54 -1.26 17.07
CA GLU A 86 6.62 0.18 16.83
C GLU A 86 6.26 0.55 15.39
N THR A 87 6.81 -0.20 14.42
CA THR A 87 6.55 0.06 13.00
C THR A 87 5.08 -0.16 12.68
N ILE A 88 4.51 -1.24 13.16
CA ILE A 88 3.09 -1.56 12.95
C ILE A 88 2.21 -0.49 13.58
N SER A 89 2.46 -0.15 14.84
CA SER A 89 1.71 0.87 15.57
C SER A 89 1.76 2.23 14.87
N SER A 90 2.97 2.63 14.43
CA SER A 90 3.15 3.91 13.74
C SER A 90 2.35 3.97 12.44
N GLY A 91 2.41 2.89 11.65
CA GLY A 91 1.65 2.83 10.40
C GLY A 91 0.15 2.92 10.63
N MET A 92 -0.35 2.18 11.62
CA MET A 92 -1.78 2.19 11.94
C MET A 92 -2.24 3.55 12.46
N ARG A 93 -1.42 4.21 13.29
CA ARG A 93 -1.74 5.57 13.78
C ARG A 93 -1.75 6.61 12.67
N MET A 94 -0.89 6.45 11.66
CA MET A 94 -0.87 7.36 10.52
C MET A 94 -2.06 7.16 9.58
N GLY A 95 -2.78 6.04 9.73
CA GLY A 95 -4.00 5.82 8.98
C GLY A 95 -4.01 4.60 8.08
N ALA A 96 -3.03 3.67 8.25
CA ALA A 96 -3.05 2.42 7.49
C ALA A 96 -4.27 1.59 7.86
N THR A 97 -4.83 0.90 6.86
CA THR A 97 -5.99 0.05 7.07
C THR A 97 -5.58 -1.35 7.53
N HIS A 98 -4.48 -1.84 6.99
CA HIS A 98 -3.98 -3.19 7.28
C HIS A 98 -2.48 -3.24 7.02
N PHE A 99 -1.85 -4.35 7.40
CA PHE A 99 -0.40 -4.50 7.38
C PHE A 99 -0.02 -5.91 6.89
N ILE A 100 1.10 -6.01 6.16
CA ILE A 100 1.66 -7.30 5.74
C ILE A 100 3.18 -7.29 5.91
N ALA A 101 3.74 -8.38 6.43
CA ALA A 101 5.19 -8.52 6.64
C ALA A 101 5.86 -9.04 5.37
N LYS A 102 7.05 -8.53 5.06
CA LYS A 102 7.90 -9.09 4.00
C LYS A 102 8.86 -10.10 4.63
N PRO A 103 9.22 -11.17 3.92
CA PRO A 103 8.71 -11.57 2.62
C PRO A 103 7.33 -12.21 2.75
N PHE A 104 6.50 -12.09 1.73
CA PHE A 104 5.18 -12.70 1.71
C PHE A 104 5.00 -13.56 0.47
N THR A 105 4.10 -14.55 0.58
CA THR A 105 3.72 -15.37 -0.56
C THR A 105 2.64 -14.66 -1.38
N PRO A 106 2.40 -15.07 -2.64
CA PRO A 106 1.29 -14.53 -3.41
C PRO A 106 -0.06 -14.61 -2.68
N ASP A 107 -0.35 -15.74 -2.05
CA ASP A 107 -1.61 -15.93 -1.31
C ASP A 107 -1.73 -14.98 -0.12
N GLU A 108 -0.62 -14.73 0.57
CA GLU A 108 -0.61 -13.79 1.70
C GLU A 108 -0.91 -12.37 1.24
N LEU A 109 -0.33 -11.97 0.11
CA LEU A 109 -0.59 -10.63 -0.44
C LEU A 109 -2.05 -10.49 -0.86
N ILE A 110 -2.58 -11.47 -1.58
CA ILE A 110 -3.96 -11.46 -2.03
C ILE A 110 -4.92 -11.41 -0.84
N THR A 111 -4.67 -12.21 0.20
CA THR A 111 -5.47 -12.21 1.41
C THR A 111 -5.44 -10.85 2.11
N ALA A 112 -4.25 -10.24 2.22
CA ALA A 112 -4.10 -8.93 2.85
C ALA A 112 -4.84 -7.84 2.08
N VAL A 113 -4.80 -7.88 0.76
CA VAL A 113 -5.52 -6.93 -0.10
C VAL A 113 -7.03 -7.07 0.12
N HIS A 114 -7.53 -8.30 0.14
CA HIS A 114 -8.96 -8.54 0.40
C HIS A 114 -9.37 -8.00 1.77
N LYS A 115 -8.56 -8.24 2.79
CA LYS A 115 -8.84 -7.74 4.14
C LYS A 115 -8.86 -6.21 4.19
N ALA A 116 -7.95 -5.56 3.50
CA ALA A 116 -7.92 -4.10 3.46
C ALA A 116 -9.20 -3.53 2.84
N PHE A 117 -9.70 -4.16 1.79
CA PHE A 117 -10.97 -3.75 1.20
C PHE A 117 -12.16 -4.01 2.14
N GLU A 118 -12.17 -5.15 2.82
CA GLU A 118 -13.24 -5.51 3.75
C GLU A 118 -13.29 -4.58 4.96
N GLU A 119 -12.13 -4.25 5.53
CA GLU A 119 -12.05 -3.36 6.68
C GLU A 119 -12.58 -1.97 6.37
N LYS A 120 -12.38 -1.49 5.15
CA LYS A 120 -12.97 -0.23 4.71
C LYS A 120 -14.50 -0.30 4.75
N GLN A 121 -15.08 -1.43 4.33
CA GLN A 121 -16.53 -1.61 4.33
C GLN A 121 -17.10 -1.68 5.74
N GLU A 122 -16.38 -2.30 6.66
CA GLU A 122 -16.81 -2.47 8.04
C GLU A 122 -16.84 -1.16 8.83
N LYS A 123 -16.16 -0.15 8.37
CA LYS A 123 -16.09 1.16 9.05
C LYS A 123 -17.24 2.10 8.74
N ILE A 124 -18.30 1.61 8.21
CA ILE A 124 -19.49 2.40 7.88
C ILE A 124 -20.20 2.91 9.14
#